data_e3be209e26184060b8028bc3f561100d
#
_entry.id   e3be209e26184060b8028bc3f561100d
#
_cell.length_a   1.000
_cell.length_b   1.000
_cell.length_c   1.000
_cell.angle_alpha   90.00
_cell.angle_beta   90.00
_cell.angle_gamma   90.00
#
_symmetry.space_group_name_H-M   'P 1'
#
loop_
_entity.id
_entity.type
_entity.pdbx_description
1 polymer ?
#
loop_
_entity_poly.entity_id
_entity_poly.type
_entity_poly.pdbx_seq_one_letter_code
_entity_poly.pdbx_strand_id
1 'polypeptide(L)'
;MSRNNDSSAGSTNTFYIVAVAAAVVVSAVLAPVAYDYAQSAQSEGTVSVITVSGVITGSKVDTLSEDLREARINDSIKSVVLKVDSGGGAVAPSERLYLEVLRTAKEIPVVASVQGVSASGAYYGILPANETFMLSSGQVGSVGVIGAGGTAPVPDRIIRTGPDKAQPTTEQRRQQVESLKRQFVNRVVEHRGENITLSREEIANAKTYLGPRAAENGLIDQLGTLSVAIDHAAEMAGMEDYDIARKEPPRGGLIFFATTVDGQKMIYKQQTSNDAMAIPVTQPLAINEIPYHDPGMGVDANASA
;
A
#
# COMPACT_ATOMS: atom_id res chain seq x y z
N MET A 1 69.23 -18.71 -47.96
CA MET A 1 68.21 -19.38 -47.17
C MET A 1 67.72 -18.39 -46.14
N SER A 2 66.63 -17.74 -46.47
CA SER A 2 65.93 -16.78 -45.59
C SER A 2 64.75 -17.51 -45.00
N ARG A 3 64.52 -17.43 -43.72
CA ARG A 3 63.30 -17.90 -43.06
C ARG A 3 62.71 -16.77 -42.25
N ASN A 4 61.55 -16.46 -42.68
CA ASN A 4 60.59 -15.53 -41.99
C ASN A 4 60.35 -15.93 -40.59
N ASN A 5 60.28 -14.92 -39.73
CA ASN A 5 59.69 -14.97 -38.46
C ASN A 5 58.79 -13.70 -38.24
N ASP A 6 57.65 -13.70 -38.90
CA ASP A 6 56.61 -12.65 -38.73
C ASP A 6 55.26 -13.31 -38.53
N SER A 7 54.98 -13.80 -37.29
CA SER A 7 53.65 -14.27 -36.97
C SER A 7 53.26 -14.14 -35.48
N SER A 8 54.02 -13.41 -34.64
CA SER A 8 53.69 -13.29 -33.23
C SER A 8 53.12 -11.92 -32.78
N ALA A 9 53.23 -10.88 -33.63
CA ALA A 9 52.78 -9.53 -33.24
C ALA A 9 51.26 -9.32 -33.33
N GLY A 10 50.53 -10.08 -34.19
CA GLY A 10 49.11 -9.92 -34.38
C GLY A 10 48.23 -10.47 -33.23
N SER A 11 48.68 -11.53 -32.59
CA SER A 11 47.96 -12.21 -31.53
C SER A 11 47.92 -11.41 -30.20
N THR A 12 49.01 -10.72 -29.88
CA THR A 12 49.15 -9.94 -28.66
C THR A 12 48.25 -8.68 -28.69
N ASN A 13 48.17 -7.98 -29.82
CA ASN A 13 47.34 -6.81 -29.98
C ASN A 13 45.83 -7.13 -29.88
N THR A 14 45.41 -8.25 -30.49
CA THR A 14 44.02 -8.69 -30.43
C THR A 14 43.62 -9.03 -28.97
N PHE A 15 44.50 -9.66 -28.20
CA PHE A 15 44.26 -9.98 -26.82
C PHE A 15 44.08 -8.70 -25.95
N TYR A 16 44.91 -7.68 -26.14
CA TYR A 16 44.81 -6.42 -25.47
C TYR A 16 43.51 -5.68 -25.82
N ILE A 17 43.09 -5.69 -27.09
CA ILE A 17 41.83 -5.04 -27.49
C ILE A 17 40.62 -5.73 -26.85
N VAL A 18 40.59 -7.07 -26.83
CA VAL A 18 39.52 -7.84 -26.17
C VAL A 18 39.51 -7.61 -24.65
N ALA A 19 40.67 -7.58 -24.03
CA ALA A 19 40.79 -7.33 -22.59
C ALA A 19 40.31 -5.91 -22.21
N VAL A 20 40.68 -4.90 -23.00
CA VAL A 20 40.22 -3.52 -22.81
C VAL A 20 38.71 -3.41 -23.05
N ALA A 21 38.18 -4.03 -24.09
CA ALA A 21 36.74 -4.04 -24.36
C ALA A 21 35.96 -4.73 -23.22
N ALA A 22 36.45 -5.87 -22.73
CA ALA A 22 35.85 -6.54 -21.56
C ALA A 22 35.92 -5.67 -20.31
N ALA A 23 37.03 -5.01 -20.04
CA ALA A 23 37.16 -4.10 -18.90
C ALA A 23 36.18 -2.91 -18.98
N VAL A 24 35.99 -2.33 -20.16
CA VAL A 24 35.02 -1.25 -20.40
C VAL A 24 33.57 -1.72 -20.13
N VAL A 25 33.23 -2.92 -20.65
CA VAL A 25 31.87 -3.49 -20.39
C VAL A 25 31.65 -3.77 -18.92
N VAL A 26 32.63 -4.39 -18.25
CA VAL A 26 32.56 -4.65 -16.80
C VAL A 26 32.45 -3.34 -16.02
N SER A 27 33.22 -2.33 -16.37
CA SER A 27 33.14 -1.01 -15.73
C SER A 27 31.78 -0.34 -15.96
N ALA A 28 31.22 -0.42 -17.16
CA ALA A 28 29.90 0.14 -17.48
C ALA A 28 28.74 -0.51 -16.68
N VAL A 29 28.89 -1.81 -16.36
CA VAL A 29 27.90 -2.54 -15.55
C VAL A 29 28.10 -2.31 -14.05
N LEU A 30 29.35 -2.24 -13.58
CA LEU A 30 29.65 -2.09 -12.16
C LEU A 30 29.65 -0.64 -11.69
N ALA A 31 29.91 0.34 -12.55
CA ALA A 31 29.98 1.74 -12.16
C ALA A 31 28.66 2.28 -11.58
N PRO A 32 27.46 2.00 -12.12
CA PRO A 32 26.22 2.40 -11.51
C PRO A 32 26.03 1.80 -10.10
N VAL A 33 26.32 0.50 -9.97
CA VAL A 33 26.19 -0.21 -8.67
C VAL A 33 27.19 0.33 -7.64
N ALA A 34 28.42 0.60 -8.06
CA ALA A 34 29.43 1.19 -7.19
C ALA A 34 29.11 2.64 -6.83
N TYR A 35 28.51 3.39 -7.75
CA TYR A 35 28.05 4.75 -7.51
C TYR A 35 26.88 4.79 -6.49
N ASP A 36 25.87 3.95 -6.69
CA ASP A 36 24.74 3.82 -5.76
C ASP A 36 25.22 3.40 -4.35
N TYR A 37 26.16 2.43 -4.30
CA TYR A 37 26.75 2.00 -3.04
C TYR A 37 27.56 3.11 -2.35
N ALA A 38 28.33 3.89 -3.11
CA ALA A 38 29.13 4.98 -2.57
C ALA A 38 28.23 6.14 -2.09
N GLN A 39 27.11 6.38 -2.77
CA GLN A 39 26.13 7.39 -2.37
C GLN A 39 25.38 6.95 -1.10
N SER A 40 24.93 5.71 -1.04
CA SER A 40 24.30 5.15 0.19
C SER A 40 25.24 5.11 1.39
N ALA A 41 26.55 5.06 1.16
CA ALA A 41 27.55 5.09 2.23
C ALA A 41 27.77 6.52 2.80
N GLN A 42 27.20 7.56 2.18
CA GLN A 42 27.26 8.94 2.65
C GLN A 42 25.96 9.36 3.36
N SER A 43 24.85 8.63 3.18
CA SER A 43 23.58 8.97 3.82
C SER A 43 23.63 8.68 5.33
N GLU A 44 23.05 9.57 6.12
CA GLU A 44 22.94 9.45 7.59
C GLU A 44 21.89 8.40 8.01
N GLY A 45 21.03 7.99 7.06
CA GLY A 45 20.00 6.99 7.27
C GLY A 45 18.96 6.98 6.15
N THR A 46 17.89 6.24 6.38
CA THR A 46 16.83 6.02 5.39
C THR A 46 15.47 6.43 5.94
N VAL A 47 14.70 7.17 5.15
CA VAL A 47 13.26 7.38 5.37
C VAL A 47 12.49 6.27 4.68
N SER A 48 11.76 5.45 5.43
CA SER A 48 10.91 4.38 4.86
C SER A 48 9.52 4.92 4.53
N VAL A 49 9.15 4.95 3.26
CA VAL A 49 7.81 5.34 2.79
C VAL A 49 6.95 4.10 2.62
N ILE A 50 5.97 3.92 3.52
CA ILE A 50 5.05 2.78 3.54
C ILE A 50 3.69 3.22 3.00
N THR A 51 3.16 2.54 1.97
CA THR A 51 1.91 2.92 1.32
C THR A 51 0.70 2.25 1.97
N VAL A 52 -0.22 3.07 2.49
CA VAL A 52 -1.52 2.67 3.06
C VAL A 52 -2.63 3.08 2.08
N SER A 53 -3.04 2.19 1.19
CA SER A 53 -4.02 2.49 0.13
C SER A 53 -5.17 1.50 0.05
N GLY A 54 -6.34 1.90 -0.50
CA GLY A 54 -7.51 1.05 -0.67
C GLY A 54 -8.14 0.61 0.66
N VAL A 55 -8.87 -0.51 0.68
CA VAL A 55 -9.60 -0.98 1.88
C VAL A 55 -8.66 -1.59 2.91
N ILE A 56 -8.82 -1.23 4.18
CA ILE A 56 -8.06 -1.78 5.32
C ILE A 56 -8.61 -3.18 5.66
N THR A 57 -7.90 -4.21 5.21
CA THR A 57 -8.22 -5.63 5.46
C THR A 57 -7.19 -6.29 6.35
N GLY A 58 -7.49 -7.49 6.86
CA GLY A 58 -6.55 -8.26 7.69
C GLY A 58 -5.22 -8.52 6.97
N SER A 59 -5.28 -9.01 5.74
CA SER A 59 -4.08 -9.33 4.94
C SER A 59 -3.23 -8.10 4.62
N LYS A 60 -3.88 -6.95 4.36
CA LYS A 60 -3.16 -5.70 4.15
C LYS A 60 -2.42 -5.26 5.40
N VAL A 61 -3.08 -5.34 6.55
CA VAL A 61 -2.46 -4.97 7.83
C VAL A 61 -1.34 -5.95 8.22
N ASP A 62 -1.42 -7.23 7.82
CA ASP A 62 -0.31 -8.17 8.01
C ASP A 62 0.96 -7.67 7.29
N THR A 63 0.83 -7.24 6.04
CA THR A 63 1.94 -6.64 5.27
C THR A 63 2.44 -5.33 5.90
N LEU A 64 1.52 -4.41 6.23
CA LEU A 64 1.88 -3.13 6.86
C LEU A 64 2.57 -3.33 8.22
N SER A 65 2.14 -4.32 9.00
CA SER A 65 2.75 -4.66 10.29
C SER A 65 4.18 -5.16 10.12
N GLU A 66 4.46 -5.95 9.07
CA GLU A 66 5.80 -6.41 8.77
C GLU A 66 6.70 -5.27 8.29
N ASP A 67 6.20 -4.38 7.41
CA ASP A 67 6.93 -3.19 6.96
C ASP A 67 7.28 -2.26 8.15
N LEU A 68 6.31 -2.01 9.05
CA LEU A 68 6.53 -1.23 10.26
C LEU A 68 7.49 -1.91 11.24
N ARG A 69 7.41 -3.25 11.34
CA ARG A 69 8.35 -4.03 12.15
C ARG A 69 9.77 -3.95 11.57
N GLU A 70 9.92 -4.10 10.25
CA GLU A 70 11.22 -3.94 9.59
C GLU A 70 11.81 -2.56 9.87
N ALA A 71 10.98 -1.50 9.79
CA ALA A 71 11.42 -0.14 10.09
C ALA A 71 11.96 0.02 11.52
N ARG A 72 11.37 -0.69 12.50
CA ARG A 72 11.85 -0.66 13.91
C ARG A 72 13.13 -1.43 14.16
N ILE A 73 13.40 -2.51 13.40
CA ILE A 73 14.53 -3.40 13.65
C ILE A 73 15.73 -3.16 12.73
N ASN A 74 15.55 -2.38 11.68
CA ASN A 74 16.61 -2.03 10.73
C ASN A 74 17.24 -0.69 11.13
N ASP A 75 18.42 -0.73 11.70
CA ASP A 75 19.14 0.46 12.18
C ASP A 75 19.41 1.51 11.09
N SER A 76 19.35 1.15 9.81
CA SER A 76 19.46 2.12 8.72
C SER A 76 18.19 2.95 8.54
N ILE A 77 17.01 2.47 8.96
CA ILE A 77 15.77 3.21 8.87
C ILE A 77 15.63 4.09 10.11
N LYS A 78 15.61 5.40 9.89
CA LYS A 78 15.56 6.39 10.98
C LYS A 78 14.20 7.03 11.16
N SER A 79 13.35 7.01 10.13
CA SER A 79 11.97 7.49 10.20
C SER A 79 11.06 6.79 9.20
N VAL A 80 9.75 6.91 9.41
CA VAL A 80 8.71 6.33 8.55
C VAL A 80 7.78 7.44 8.06
N VAL A 81 7.42 7.39 6.77
CA VAL A 81 6.32 8.16 6.21
C VAL A 81 5.22 7.22 5.75
N LEU A 82 4.03 7.36 6.32
CA LEU A 82 2.83 6.66 5.88
C LEU A 82 2.18 7.45 4.74
N LYS A 83 2.35 6.99 3.51
CA LYS A 83 1.67 7.54 2.32
C LYS A 83 0.25 7.00 2.27
N VAL A 84 -0.74 7.84 2.56
CA VAL A 84 -2.13 7.41 2.81
C VAL A 84 -3.07 7.83 1.69
N ASP A 85 -3.82 6.85 1.16
CA ASP A 85 -4.96 7.06 0.26
C ASP A 85 -5.97 5.92 0.47
N SER A 86 -6.77 6.01 1.53
CA SER A 86 -7.66 4.95 1.98
C SER A 86 -8.93 5.49 2.62
N GLY A 87 -10.08 4.96 2.20
CA GLY A 87 -11.38 5.25 2.83
C GLY A 87 -11.63 4.50 4.15
N GLY A 88 -10.66 3.70 4.62
CA GLY A 88 -10.83 2.86 5.82
C GLY A 88 -11.11 1.41 5.50
N GLY A 89 -11.73 0.70 6.44
CA GLY A 89 -12.00 -0.73 6.28
C GLY A 89 -12.55 -1.39 7.55
N ALA A 90 -12.19 -2.64 7.77
CA ALA A 90 -12.67 -3.43 8.90
C ALA A 90 -12.12 -2.90 10.24
N VAL A 91 -12.92 -2.97 11.30
CA VAL A 91 -12.61 -2.38 12.61
C VAL A 91 -11.33 -2.98 13.22
N ALA A 92 -11.26 -4.31 13.35
CA ALA A 92 -10.11 -4.96 13.99
C ALA A 92 -8.79 -4.77 13.22
N PRO A 93 -8.73 -4.87 11.87
CA PRO A 93 -7.56 -4.48 11.10
C PRO A 93 -7.16 -3.01 11.31
N SER A 94 -8.12 -2.08 11.35
CA SER A 94 -7.82 -0.66 11.58
C SER A 94 -7.22 -0.42 12.96
N GLU A 95 -7.70 -1.12 13.98
CA GLU A 95 -7.13 -1.06 15.32
C GLU A 95 -5.72 -1.67 15.39
N ARG A 96 -5.48 -2.78 14.68
CA ARG A 96 -4.13 -3.35 14.58
C ARG A 96 -3.15 -2.36 13.92
N LEU A 97 -3.57 -1.70 12.83
CA LEU A 97 -2.76 -0.66 12.19
C LEU A 97 -2.43 0.46 13.18
N TYR A 98 -3.44 0.97 13.91
CA TYR A 98 -3.26 1.96 14.97
C TYR A 98 -2.18 1.53 15.99
N LEU A 99 -2.26 0.29 16.47
CA LEU A 99 -1.32 -0.22 17.49
C LEU A 99 0.10 -0.36 16.94
N GLU A 100 0.25 -0.79 15.68
CA GLU A 100 1.58 -0.88 15.04
C GLU A 100 2.18 0.51 14.77
N VAL A 101 1.37 1.48 14.32
CA VAL A 101 1.81 2.87 14.17
C VAL A 101 2.19 3.47 15.52
N LEU A 102 1.37 3.28 16.55
CA LEU A 102 1.64 3.75 17.92
C LEU A 102 2.95 3.17 18.48
N ARG A 103 3.19 1.88 18.22
CA ARG A 103 4.42 1.23 18.64
C ARG A 103 5.62 1.82 17.92
N THR A 104 5.53 2.01 16.61
CA THR A 104 6.62 2.54 15.78
C THR A 104 6.94 3.98 16.15
N ALA A 105 5.92 4.82 16.35
CA ALA A 105 6.09 6.23 16.71
C ALA A 105 6.73 6.47 18.08
N LYS A 106 6.79 5.43 18.94
CA LYS A 106 7.53 5.46 20.21
C LYS A 106 9.03 5.17 20.06
N GLU A 107 9.44 4.55 18.97
CA GLU A 107 10.81 4.12 18.73
C GLU A 107 11.50 5.03 17.71
N ILE A 108 10.83 5.39 16.63
CA ILE A 108 11.32 6.28 15.55
C ILE A 108 10.22 7.23 15.08
N PRO A 109 10.54 8.41 14.53
CA PRO A 109 9.55 9.34 13.98
C PRO A 109 8.67 8.69 12.91
N VAL A 110 7.36 8.89 13.03
CA VAL A 110 6.35 8.48 12.04
C VAL A 110 5.55 9.69 11.60
N VAL A 111 5.58 10.01 10.33
CA VAL A 111 4.80 11.09 9.72
C VAL A 111 3.75 10.50 8.78
N ALA A 112 2.50 10.93 8.89
CA ALA A 112 1.47 10.57 7.94
C ALA A 112 1.35 11.63 6.83
N SER A 113 1.24 11.19 5.57
CA SER A 113 1.05 12.04 4.40
C SER A 113 -0.18 11.60 3.61
N VAL A 114 -1.28 12.33 3.74
CA VAL A 114 -2.56 12.02 3.08
C VAL A 114 -2.54 12.57 1.66
N GLN A 115 -2.53 11.66 0.67
CA GLN A 115 -2.41 11.98 -0.75
C GLN A 115 -3.76 12.09 -1.47
N GLY A 116 -4.81 11.51 -0.91
CA GLY A 116 -6.17 11.57 -1.41
C GLY A 116 -7.14 11.54 -0.23
N VAL A 117 -7.37 10.38 0.31
CA VAL A 117 -8.32 10.18 1.41
C VAL A 117 -7.64 9.49 2.59
N SER A 118 -7.95 9.95 3.80
CA SER A 118 -7.72 9.21 5.05
C SER A 118 -8.99 9.28 5.89
N ALA A 119 -9.91 8.34 5.66
CA ALA A 119 -11.22 8.36 6.31
C ALA A 119 -11.47 7.10 7.14
N SER A 120 -12.36 7.22 8.14
CA SER A 120 -12.80 6.07 8.96
C SER A 120 -11.60 5.28 9.51
N GLY A 121 -11.53 3.97 9.30
CA GLY A 121 -10.44 3.11 9.76
C GLY A 121 -9.04 3.53 9.33
N ALA A 122 -8.88 4.22 8.20
CA ALA A 122 -7.59 4.74 7.77
C ALA A 122 -7.16 5.93 8.64
N TYR A 123 -8.07 6.85 8.93
CA TYR A 123 -7.79 7.95 9.86
C TYR A 123 -7.51 7.44 11.27
N TYR A 124 -8.31 6.44 11.73
CA TYR A 124 -8.04 5.77 12.99
C TYR A 124 -6.63 5.20 13.06
N GLY A 125 -6.20 4.50 12.01
CA GLY A 125 -4.90 3.83 11.95
C GLY A 125 -3.70 4.78 12.02
N ILE A 126 -3.83 5.99 11.48
CA ILE A 126 -2.73 6.97 11.44
C ILE A 126 -2.73 7.97 12.60
N LEU A 127 -3.76 7.98 13.46
CA LEU A 127 -3.84 8.90 14.61
C LEU A 127 -2.56 8.96 15.46
N PRO A 128 -1.82 7.84 15.69
CA PRO A 128 -0.61 7.87 16.51
C PRO A 128 0.62 8.41 15.80
N ALA A 129 0.54 8.78 14.50
CA ALA A 129 1.67 9.44 13.83
C ALA A 129 2.05 10.73 14.59
N ASN A 130 3.35 11.05 14.61
CA ASN A 130 3.85 12.25 15.27
C ASN A 130 3.29 13.52 14.64
N GLU A 131 3.23 13.54 13.30
CA GLU A 131 2.59 14.60 12.54
C GLU A 131 1.85 14.06 11.32
N THR A 132 0.82 14.80 10.88
CA THR A 132 -0.01 14.46 9.72
C THR A 132 -0.05 15.63 8.74
N PHE A 133 0.49 15.38 7.55
CA PHE A 133 0.43 16.26 6.40
C PHE A 133 -0.67 15.83 5.44
N MET A 134 -1.31 16.78 4.77
CA MET A 134 -2.32 16.48 3.77
C MET A 134 -2.30 17.48 2.60
N LEU A 135 -2.61 16.98 1.40
CA LEU A 135 -2.89 17.85 0.26
C LEU A 135 -4.14 18.70 0.52
N SER A 136 -4.18 19.94 0.01
CA SER A 136 -5.36 20.82 0.15
C SER A 136 -6.65 20.20 -0.41
N SER A 137 -6.55 19.36 -1.45
CA SER A 137 -7.65 18.62 -2.04
C SER A 137 -7.96 17.29 -1.35
N GLY A 138 -7.13 16.88 -0.40
CA GLY A 138 -7.33 15.64 0.35
C GLY A 138 -8.52 15.73 1.31
N GLN A 139 -9.00 14.56 1.76
CA GLN A 139 -10.10 14.43 2.70
C GLN A 139 -9.71 13.60 3.91
N VAL A 140 -10.11 14.05 5.10
CA VAL A 140 -9.88 13.35 6.37
C VAL A 140 -11.13 13.37 7.25
N GLY A 141 -11.25 12.39 8.16
CA GLY A 141 -12.34 12.32 9.12
C GLY A 141 -13.17 11.06 9.02
N SER A 142 -14.50 11.20 8.87
CA SER A 142 -15.44 10.05 8.92
C SER A 142 -15.27 9.22 10.21
N VAL A 143 -15.19 9.92 11.34
CA VAL A 143 -15.00 9.31 12.68
C VAL A 143 -16.27 8.62 13.12
N GLY A 144 -16.41 7.36 12.75
CA GLY A 144 -17.61 6.59 12.99
C GLY A 144 -17.47 5.13 12.59
N VAL A 145 -18.51 4.36 12.85
CA VAL A 145 -18.59 2.93 12.56
C VAL A 145 -19.89 2.60 11.87
N ILE A 146 -19.82 1.81 10.81
CA ILE A 146 -21.00 1.27 10.13
C ILE A 146 -21.19 -0.17 10.59
N GLY A 147 -22.36 -0.50 11.11
CA GLY A 147 -22.79 -1.86 11.43
C GLY A 147 -23.92 -2.30 10.53
N ALA A 148 -23.91 -3.56 10.10
CA ALA A 148 -25.06 -4.13 9.40
C ALA A 148 -26.25 -4.26 10.36
N GLY A 149 -27.36 -3.62 10.02
CA GLY A 149 -28.64 -3.78 10.70
C GLY A 149 -29.40 -5.00 10.16
N GLY A 150 -30.25 -5.57 11.01
CA GLY A 150 -31.09 -6.71 10.64
C GLY A 150 -30.53 -8.08 11.09
N THR A 151 -31.44 -8.94 11.46
CA THR A 151 -31.16 -10.34 11.83
C THR A 151 -31.89 -11.24 10.87
N ALA A 152 -31.16 -12.07 10.13
CA ALA A 152 -31.80 -13.15 9.42
C ALA A 152 -32.31 -14.18 10.46
N PRO A 153 -33.52 -14.77 10.30
CA PRO A 153 -34.01 -15.79 11.23
C PRO A 153 -33.02 -16.96 11.30
N VAL A 154 -32.73 -17.42 12.51
CA VAL A 154 -31.94 -18.64 12.68
C VAL A 154 -32.85 -19.82 12.39
N PRO A 155 -32.48 -20.72 11.46
CA PRO A 155 -33.28 -21.89 11.15
C PRO A 155 -33.51 -22.77 12.40
N ASP A 156 -34.71 -23.31 12.57
CA ASP A 156 -35.08 -24.15 13.73
C ASP A 156 -34.22 -25.42 13.89
N ARG A 157 -33.58 -25.87 12.79
CA ARG A 157 -32.65 -27.01 12.81
C ARG A 157 -31.31 -26.71 13.52
N ILE A 158 -31.06 -25.46 13.90
CA ILE A 158 -29.81 -25.08 14.59
C ILE A 158 -30.05 -25.11 16.10
N ILE A 159 -29.40 -26.07 16.76
CA ILE A 159 -29.39 -26.15 18.23
C ILE A 159 -28.31 -25.20 18.75
N ARG A 160 -28.66 -24.34 19.69
CA ARG A 160 -27.77 -23.35 20.29
C ARG A 160 -27.88 -23.33 21.81
N THR A 161 -26.79 -23.04 22.49
CA THR A 161 -26.69 -23.04 23.95
C THR A 161 -27.26 -21.78 24.61
N GLY A 162 -27.62 -20.76 23.82
CA GLY A 162 -28.20 -19.52 24.29
C GLY A 162 -28.78 -18.68 23.15
N PRO A 163 -29.69 -17.72 23.43
CA PRO A 163 -30.40 -16.95 22.41
C PRO A 163 -29.45 -16.19 21.49
N ASP A 164 -28.35 -15.65 22.03
CA ASP A 164 -27.44 -14.77 21.30
C ASP A 164 -26.28 -15.52 20.64
N LYS A 165 -26.18 -16.85 20.83
CA LYS A 165 -25.06 -17.65 20.31
C LYS A 165 -24.95 -17.61 18.79
N ALA A 166 -26.06 -17.59 18.06
CA ALA A 166 -26.08 -17.57 16.62
C ALA A 166 -26.12 -16.15 16.03
N GLN A 167 -26.84 -15.25 16.68
CA GLN A 167 -27.02 -13.89 16.22
C GLN A 167 -27.24 -12.94 17.39
N PRO A 168 -26.53 -11.80 17.46
CA PRO A 168 -26.86 -10.74 18.38
C PRO A 168 -28.18 -10.06 17.97
N THR A 169 -28.92 -9.54 18.92
CA THR A 169 -30.11 -8.71 18.67
C THR A 169 -29.72 -7.39 18.00
N THR A 170 -30.69 -6.71 17.38
CA THR A 170 -30.48 -5.36 16.81
C THR A 170 -29.99 -4.38 17.85
N GLU A 171 -30.51 -4.47 19.10
CA GLU A 171 -30.09 -3.60 20.18
C GLU A 171 -28.63 -3.89 20.60
N GLN A 172 -28.24 -5.14 20.72
CA GLN A 172 -26.84 -5.50 21.00
C GLN A 172 -25.89 -4.99 19.91
N ARG A 173 -26.27 -5.09 18.63
CA ARG A 173 -25.49 -4.53 17.52
C ARG A 173 -25.36 -3.01 17.63
N ARG A 174 -26.46 -2.31 17.95
CA ARG A 174 -26.43 -0.87 18.17
C ARG A 174 -25.48 -0.49 19.31
N GLN A 175 -25.54 -1.19 20.42
CA GLN A 175 -24.63 -0.98 21.55
C GLN A 175 -23.16 -1.22 21.20
N GLN A 176 -22.87 -2.25 20.40
CA GLN A 176 -21.52 -2.51 19.88
C GLN A 176 -21.02 -1.36 19.00
N VAL A 177 -21.83 -0.93 18.02
CA VAL A 177 -21.48 0.20 17.12
C VAL A 177 -21.27 1.49 17.94
N GLU A 178 -22.13 1.78 18.91
CA GLU A 178 -21.98 2.95 19.79
C GLU A 178 -20.73 2.85 20.66
N SER A 179 -20.37 1.67 21.12
CA SER A 179 -19.14 1.46 21.90
C SER A 179 -17.90 1.71 21.05
N LEU A 180 -17.86 1.16 19.83
CA LEU A 180 -16.76 1.36 18.88
C LEU A 180 -16.65 2.83 18.43
N LYS A 181 -17.78 3.50 18.19
CA LYS A 181 -17.81 4.94 17.89
C LYS A 181 -17.19 5.76 19.03
N ARG A 182 -17.60 5.49 20.29
CA ARG A 182 -17.01 6.18 21.46
C ARG A 182 -15.51 5.94 21.58
N GLN A 183 -15.05 4.72 21.33
CA GLN A 183 -13.62 4.40 21.28
C GLN A 183 -12.90 5.25 20.24
N PHE A 184 -13.43 5.34 19.03
CA PHE A 184 -12.82 6.14 17.97
C PHE A 184 -12.76 7.62 18.32
N VAL A 185 -13.88 8.21 18.78
CA VAL A 185 -13.91 9.61 19.25
C VAL A 185 -12.89 9.84 20.37
N ASN A 186 -12.76 8.91 21.31
CA ASN A 186 -11.78 9.01 22.38
C ASN A 186 -10.35 9.03 21.84
N ARG A 187 -10.02 8.17 20.85
CA ARG A 187 -8.68 8.16 20.21
C ARG A 187 -8.39 9.46 19.46
N VAL A 188 -9.38 10.03 18.76
CA VAL A 188 -9.20 11.35 18.13
C VAL A 188 -8.89 12.41 19.19
N VAL A 189 -9.66 12.47 20.25
CA VAL A 189 -9.43 13.45 21.34
C VAL A 189 -8.10 13.20 22.06
N GLU A 190 -7.68 11.94 22.24
CA GLU A 190 -6.40 11.58 22.86
C GLU A 190 -5.21 12.10 22.04
N HIS A 191 -5.25 11.93 20.71
CA HIS A 191 -4.13 12.30 19.84
C HIS A 191 -4.18 13.74 19.33
N ARG A 192 -5.37 14.36 19.30
CA ARG A 192 -5.60 15.68 18.71
C ARG A 192 -6.13 16.71 19.70
N GLY A 193 -6.32 16.31 20.97
CA GLY A 193 -7.10 17.06 21.95
C GLY A 193 -6.65 18.50 22.20
N GLU A 194 -5.37 18.80 22.10
CA GLU A 194 -4.83 20.14 22.26
C GLU A 194 -5.07 21.04 21.02
N ASN A 195 -5.17 20.41 19.84
CA ASN A 195 -5.29 21.12 18.57
C ASN A 195 -6.71 21.11 18.00
N ILE A 196 -7.58 20.18 18.46
CA ILE A 196 -8.91 20.01 17.88
C ILE A 196 -9.88 21.08 18.36
N THR A 197 -10.52 21.78 17.42
CA THR A 197 -11.53 22.79 17.70
C THR A 197 -12.96 22.24 17.67
N LEU A 198 -13.13 21.01 17.16
CA LEU A 198 -14.43 20.33 17.09
C LEU A 198 -14.82 19.75 18.45
N SER A 199 -16.09 19.92 18.83
CA SER A 199 -16.67 19.22 19.97
C SER A 199 -16.74 17.70 19.72
N ARG A 200 -16.84 16.91 20.79
CA ARG A 200 -16.99 15.44 20.68
C ARG A 200 -18.22 15.04 19.86
N GLU A 201 -19.28 15.83 19.88
CA GLU A 201 -20.49 15.59 19.11
C GLU A 201 -20.24 15.85 17.61
N GLU A 202 -19.54 16.92 17.28
CA GLU A 202 -19.17 17.23 15.88
C GLU A 202 -18.24 16.18 15.30
N ILE A 203 -17.27 15.69 16.08
CA ILE A 203 -16.41 14.57 15.69
C ILE A 203 -17.27 13.33 15.42
N ALA A 204 -18.19 13.00 16.33
CA ALA A 204 -19.07 11.83 16.25
C ALA A 204 -20.10 11.88 15.10
N ASN A 205 -20.29 13.05 14.45
CA ASN A 205 -21.13 13.18 13.26
C ASN A 205 -20.52 12.55 12.01
N ALA A 206 -19.30 12.04 12.10
CA ALA A 206 -18.60 11.32 11.03
C ALA A 206 -18.47 12.09 9.72
N LYS A 207 -18.36 13.43 9.78
CA LYS A 207 -18.11 14.27 8.62
C LYS A 207 -16.69 14.08 8.10
N THR A 208 -16.48 14.32 6.80
CA THR A 208 -15.16 14.47 6.20
C THR A 208 -14.87 15.94 5.94
N TYR A 209 -13.59 16.31 6.00
CA TYR A 209 -13.14 17.68 5.83
C TYR A 209 -12.01 17.73 4.81
N LEU A 210 -12.05 18.73 3.92
CA LEU A 210 -10.96 19.04 3.01
C LEU A 210 -9.78 19.67 3.75
N GLY A 211 -8.59 19.61 3.16
CA GLY A 211 -7.33 20.00 3.75
C GLY A 211 -7.34 21.28 4.57
N PRO A 212 -7.72 22.44 4.03
CA PRO A 212 -7.74 23.68 4.80
C PRO A 212 -8.64 23.61 6.03
N ARG A 213 -9.84 23.04 5.86
CA ARG A 213 -10.78 22.91 6.96
C ARG A 213 -10.35 21.87 8.00
N ALA A 214 -9.67 20.81 7.54
CA ALA A 214 -9.12 19.79 8.43
C ALA A 214 -7.98 20.36 9.31
N ALA A 215 -7.12 21.20 8.76
CA ALA A 215 -6.07 21.91 9.50
C ALA A 215 -6.69 22.90 10.52
N GLU A 216 -7.64 23.73 10.09
CA GLU A 216 -8.36 24.66 11.00
C GLU A 216 -9.06 23.93 12.14
N ASN A 217 -9.60 22.74 11.88
CA ASN A 217 -10.28 21.93 12.89
C ASN A 217 -9.30 21.12 13.77
N GLY A 218 -8.01 21.10 13.46
CA GLY A 218 -7.01 20.33 14.18
C GLY A 218 -7.02 18.82 13.92
N LEU A 219 -7.69 18.37 12.85
CA LEU A 219 -7.69 16.96 12.46
C LEU A 219 -6.37 16.50 11.82
N ILE A 220 -5.62 17.45 11.25
CA ILE A 220 -4.26 17.28 10.73
C ILE A 220 -3.38 18.42 11.26
N ASP A 221 -2.07 18.28 11.10
CA ASP A 221 -1.14 19.30 11.57
C ASP A 221 -0.87 20.35 10.49
N GLN A 222 -0.62 19.92 9.25
CA GLN A 222 -0.19 20.83 8.20
C GLN A 222 -0.71 20.43 6.81
N LEU A 223 -0.80 21.43 5.92
CA LEU A 223 -0.95 21.18 4.49
C LEU A 223 0.43 20.93 3.88
N GLY A 224 0.57 19.90 3.07
CA GLY A 224 1.85 19.58 2.45
C GLY A 224 1.76 18.39 1.49
N THR A 225 2.78 18.29 0.65
CA THR A 225 2.96 17.16 -0.27
C THR A 225 3.68 16.00 0.41
N LEU A 226 3.75 14.85 -0.28
CA LEU A 226 4.55 13.71 0.20
C LEU A 226 6.03 14.09 0.40
N SER A 227 6.60 14.92 -0.49
CA SER A 227 8.00 15.34 -0.37
C SER A 227 8.22 16.15 0.91
N VAL A 228 7.34 17.12 1.22
CA VAL A 228 7.42 17.88 2.46
C VAL A 228 7.33 16.98 3.69
N ALA A 229 6.46 15.99 3.67
CA ALA A 229 6.34 15.02 4.77
C ALA A 229 7.59 14.13 4.91
N ILE A 230 8.26 13.80 3.81
CA ILE A 230 9.52 13.04 3.81
C ILE A 230 10.66 13.88 4.39
N ASP A 231 10.81 15.12 3.90
CA ASP A 231 11.83 16.04 4.39
C ASP A 231 11.65 16.28 5.91
N HIS A 232 10.41 16.47 6.33
CA HIS A 232 10.09 16.67 7.75
C HIS A 232 10.36 15.43 8.60
N ALA A 233 10.07 14.23 8.10
CA ALA A 233 10.38 12.97 8.78
C ALA A 233 11.90 12.76 8.92
N ALA A 234 12.69 13.19 7.93
CA ALA A 234 14.15 13.18 7.99
C ALA A 234 14.68 14.17 9.04
N GLU A 235 14.13 15.40 9.05
CA GLU A 235 14.47 16.44 10.04
C GLU A 235 14.17 15.96 11.47
N MET A 236 13.00 15.37 11.70
CA MET A 236 12.63 14.79 13.01
C MET A 236 13.60 13.69 13.47
N ALA A 237 14.21 12.96 12.52
CA ALA A 237 15.23 11.94 12.80
C ALA A 237 16.67 12.51 12.88
N GLY A 238 16.84 13.82 12.68
CA GLY A 238 18.14 14.50 12.72
C GLY A 238 19.01 14.23 11.50
N MET A 239 18.43 13.92 10.33
CA MET A 239 19.15 13.62 9.09
C MET A 239 19.09 14.83 8.14
N GLU A 240 20.27 15.26 7.64
CA GLU A 240 20.40 16.26 6.58
C GLU A 240 20.53 15.58 5.21
N ASP A 241 21.23 14.44 5.14
CA ASP A 241 21.37 13.61 3.94
C ASP A 241 20.81 12.22 4.19
N TYR A 242 19.83 11.78 3.38
CA TYR A 242 19.08 10.55 3.61
C TYR A 242 18.65 9.86 2.33
N ASP A 243 18.53 8.55 2.41
CA ASP A 243 17.93 7.72 1.37
C ASP A 243 16.43 7.55 1.58
N ILE A 244 15.70 7.23 0.50
CA ILE A 244 14.28 6.93 0.54
C ILE A 244 14.02 5.50 0.09
N ALA A 245 13.56 4.65 1.01
CA ALA A 245 13.05 3.33 0.70
C ALA A 245 11.52 3.35 0.55
N ARG A 246 10.98 2.85 -0.58
CA ARG A 246 9.53 2.79 -0.81
C ARG A 246 9.01 1.38 -0.70
N LYS A 247 8.04 1.19 0.20
CA LYS A 247 7.27 -0.04 0.38
C LYS A 247 5.89 0.15 -0.25
N GLU A 248 5.71 -0.40 -1.44
CA GLU A 248 4.41 -0.37 -2.12
C GLU A 248 3.72 -1.73 -1.99
N PRO A 249 2.38 -1.75 -1.81
CA PRO A 249 1.66 -3.02 -1.78
C PRO A 249 1.86 -3.76 -3.10
N PRO A 250 1.87 -5.10 -3.09
CA PRO A 250 1.94 -5.88 -4.31
C PRO A 250 0.84 -5.43 -5.28
N ARG A 251 1.22 -5.08 -6.49
CA ARG A 251 0.25 -4.71 -7.53
C ARG A 251 -0.57 -5.94 -7.85
N GLY A 252 -1.89 -5.86 -7.74
CA GLY A 252 -2.80 -6.94 -8.11
C GLY A 252 -2.54 -7.37 -9.56
N GLY A 253 -2.24 -8.65 -9.77
CA GLY A 253 -2.07 -9.24 -11.09
C GLY A 253 -3.42 -9.61 -11.70
N LEU A 254 -3.48 -9.66 -13.03
CA LEU A 254 -4.58 -10.28 -13.75
C LEU A 254 -4.26 -11.77 -13.90
N ILE A 255 -5.09 -12.62 -13.31
CA ILE A 255 -4.99 -14.07 -13.50
C ILE A 255 -6.06 -14.48 -14.50
N PHE A 256 -5.62 -15.15 -15.56
CA PHE A 256 -6.52 -15.74 -16.55
C PHE A 256 -6.62 -17.23 -16.30
N PHE A 257 -7.83 -17.71 -16.07
CA PHE A 257 -8.13 -19.14 -15.98
C PHE A 257 -8.76 -19.58 -17.28
N ALA A 258 -8.19 -20.60 -17.91
CA ALA A 258 -8.81 -21.27 -19.04
C ALA A 258 -9.44 -22.58 -18.54
N THR A 259 -10.72 -22.76 -18.79
CA THR A 259 -11.41 -24.02 -18.54
C THR A 259 -12.17 -24.45 -19.78
N THR A 260 -12.41 -25.76 -19.94
CA THR A 260 -13.22 -26.28 -21.03
C THR A 260 -14.56 -26.70 -20.46
N VAL A 261 -15.64 -26.06 -20.93
CA VAL A 261 -17.02 -26.40 -20.57
C VAL A 261 -17.72 -26.76 -21.88
N ASP A 262 -18.33 -27.95 -21.94
CA ASP A 262 -19.04 -28.47 -23.10
C ASP A 262 -18.25 -28.44 -24.43
N GLY A 263 -16.93 -28.72 -24.34
CA GLY A 263 -16.04 -28.74 -25.50
C GLY A 263 -15.58 -27.34 -25.99
N GLN A 264 -16.05 -26.27 -25.37
CA GLN A 264 -15.61 -24.90 -25.66
C GLN A 264 -14.61 -24.39 -24.62
N LYS A 265 -13.52 -23.79 -25.09
CA LYS A 265 -12.57 -23.11 -24.20
C LYS A 265 -13.14 -21.80 -23.74
N MET A 266 -13.32 -21.65 -22.43
CA MET A 266 -13.74 -20.39 -21.79
C MET A 266 -12.56 -19.81 -21.01
N ILE A 267 -12.27 -18.52 -21.21
CA ILE A 267 -11.24 -17.79 -20.50
C ILE A 267 -11.93 -16.85 -19.51
N TYR A 268 -11.62 -17.04 -18.22
CA TYR A 268 -12.10 -16.17 -17.16
C TYR A 268 -11.00 -15.21 -16.76
N LYS A 269 -11.34 -13.91 -16.72
CA LYS A 269 -10.48 -12.87 -16.19
C LYS A 269 -10.80 -12.70 -14.71
N GLN A 270 -9.87 -13.01 -13.85
CA GLN A 270 -9.95 -12.68 -12.44
C GLN A 270 -8.94 -11.58 -12.13
N GLN A 271 -9.43 -10.43 -11.69
CA GLN A 271 -8.59 -9.39 -11.16
C GLN A 271 -8.31 -9.74 -9.70
N THR A 272 -7.07 -10.05 -9.38
CA THR A 272 -6.63 -10.13 -7.99
C THR A 272 -6.54 -8.69 -7.47
N SER A 273 -7.64 -8.16 -6.94
CA SER A 273 -7.57 -6.96 -6.13
C SER A 273 -7.19 -7.38 -4.71
N ASN A 274 -6.32 -6.63 -4.07
CA ASN A 274 -6.08 -6.78 -2.63
C ASN A 274 -7.31 -6.38 -1.78
N ASP A 275 -8.42 -6.05 -2.43
CA ASP A 275 -9.68 -5.67 -1.79
C ASP A 275 -10.52 -6.94 -1.56
N ALA A 276 -10.50 -7.42 -0.33
CA ALA A 276 -11.30 -8.58 0.10
C ALA A 276 -12.84 -8.36 0.03
N MET A 277 -13.30 -7.22 -0.46
CA MET A 277 -14.70 -6.93 -0.75
C MET A 277 -15.05 -6.94 -2.25
N ALA A 278 -14.08 -7.13 -3.13
CA ALA A 278 -14.40 -7.35 -4.54
C ALA A 278 -14.95 -8.76 -4.66
N ILE A 279 -16.27 -8.88 -4.81
CA ILE A 279 -16.91 -10.11 -5.32
C ILE A 279 -16.19 -10.39 -6.65
N PRO A 280 -15.56 -11.54 -6.82
CA PRO A 280 -14.91 -11.88 -8.08
C PRO A 280 -15.97 -11.87 -9.17
N VAL A 281 -15.98 -10.84 -10.00
CA VAL A 281 -16.81 -10.81 -11.19
C VAL A 281 -16.12 -11.71 -12.20
N THR A 282 -16.46 -12.99 -12.18
CA THR A 282 -16.13 -13.91 -13.26
C THR A 282 -17.07 -13.58 -14.41
N GLN A 283 -16.64 -12.72 -15.32
CA GLN A 283 -17.33 -12.56 -16.59
C GLN A 283 -16.72 -13.51 -17.61
N PRO A 284 -17.50 -14.39 -18.21
CA PRO A 284 -17.05 -15.17 -19.36
C PRO A 284 -16.80 -14.20 -20.52
N LEU A 285 -15.55 -14.13 -21.01
CA LEU A 285 -15.23 -13.46 -22.26
C LEU A 285 -15.61 -14.38 -23.40
N ALA A 286 -16.55 -13.94 -24.23
CA ALA A 286 -16.87 -14.66 -25.46
C ALA A 286 -15.62 -14.68 -26.37
N ILE A 287 -15.23 -15.87 -26.82
CA ILE A 287 -14.00 -16.12 -27.60
C ILE A 287 -13.98 -15.34 -28.93
N ASN A 288 -15.13 -14.83 -29.38
CA ASN A 288 -15.27 -14.11 -30.65
C ASN A 288 -14.67 -12.69 -30.63
N GLU A 289 -14.20 -12.18 -29.49
CA GLU A 289 -13.65 -10.81 -29.39
C GLU A 289 -12.12 -10.75 -29.35
N ILE A 290 -11.43 -11.90 -29.33
CA ILE A 290 -9.97 -11.94 -29.44
C ILE A 290 -9.60 -12.53 -30.79
N PRO A 291 -9.02 -11.78 -31.75
CA PRO A 291 -8.52 -12.36 -32.98
C PRO A 291 -7.33 -13.29 -32.64
N TYR A 292 -7.58 -14.60 -32.70
CA TYR A 292 -6.53 -15.58 -32.62
C TYR A 292 -5.77 -15.57 -33.95
N HIS A 293 -4.56 -15.05 -33.94
CA HIS A 293 -3.65 -15.15 -35.08
C HIS A 293 -2.91 -16.50 -34.95
N ASP A 294 -3.36 -17.49 -35.72
CA ASP A 294 -2.65 -18.76 -35.87
C ASP A 294 -1.53 -18.54 -36.92
N PRO A 295 -0.25 -18.62 -36.54
CA PRO A 295 0.87 -18.44 -37.48
C PRO A 295 1.10 -19.63 -38.40
N GLY A 296 0.22 -20.63 -38.47
CA GLY A 296 0.43 -21.90 -39.14
C GLY A 296 -0.53 -22.27 -40.27
N MET A 297 -1.56 -21.49 -40.63
CA MET A 297 -2.42 -21.79 -41.75
C MET A 297 -2.17 -20.84 -42.94
N GLY A 298 -1.58 -21.39 -43.94
CA GLY A 298 -1.38 -20.75 -45.25
C GLY A 298 -2.72 -20.33 -45.86
N VAL A 299 -2.68 -19.16 -46.47
CA VAL A 299 -3.80 -18.56 -47.21
C VAL A 299 -3.98 -19.37 -48.49
N ASP A 300 -4.98 -20.22 -48.58
CA ASP A 300 -5.51 -20.67 -49.84
C ASP A 300 -6.52 -19.67 -50.37
N ALA A 301 -6.03 -18.84 -51.31
CA ALA A 301 -6.88 -18.05 -52.17
C ALA A 301 -7.53 -18.98 -53.22
N ASN A 302 -8.79 -19.26 -53.07
CA ASN A 302 -9.73 -19.42 -54.21
C ASN A 302 -11.07 -19.93 -53.72
N ALA A 303 -12.10 -19.11 -53.88
CA ALA A 303 -13.41 -19.55 -54.37
C ALA A 303 -14.30 -18.35 -54.66
N SER A 304 -14.33 -18.00 -55.93
CA SER A 304 -15.37 -17.30 -56.60
C SER A 304 -16.65 -18.18 -56.65
N ALA A 305 -17.79 -17.64 -56.23
CA ALA A 305 -19.08 -17.70 -56.91
C ALA A 305 -20.13 -16.97 -56.03
#